data_7b0168b298a160f548832d2946369033
#
_entry.id   7b0168b298a160f548832d2946369033
#
_cell.length_a   1.000
_cell.length_b   1.000
_cell.length_c   1.000
_cell.angle_alpha   90.00
_cell.angle_beta   90.00
_cell.angle_gamma   90.00
#
_symmetry.space_group_name_H-M   'P 1'
#
loop_
_entity.id
_entity.type
_entity.pdbx_description
1 polymer ?
#
loop_
_entity_poly.entity_id
_entity_poly.type
_entity_poly.pdbx_seq_one_letter_code
_entity_poly.pdbx_strand_id
1 'polypeptide(L)'
;MGVKRKLSLTQVKNLFPAYKFSSLVPSSSGIVDTTYISDKYIIKYYERGIKEKISLDSDISLRLQSAGLNVSRLLKSSQAWYLYEKLQGSSPRSIHYFHIQALARFMAKLHSVKIPHRESFIQKYAIKQRLLQIKSTNYRFYKTLEPLKSYKPQNDGFIHGDIFKDNTVFTQEKIGVFDFIDGGNGSYVFDISVALLSFNSSKRSSYITLFLKTYNQNAPKKIDKTELAKNIKIAALFYGMLRLESQISGSRAKELIFW
;
A
#
# COMPACT_ATOMS: atom_id res chain seq x y z
N MET A 1 17.85 -2.67 -2.58
CA MET A 1 18.13 -3.05 -4.00
C MET A 1 16.87 -2.76 -4.80
N GLY A 2 16.80 -1.65 -5.50
CA GLY A 2 15.54 -1.20 -6.10
C GLY A 2 15.37 -1.49 -7.59
N VAL A 3 16.41 -1.93 -8.30
CA VAL A 3 16.36 -2.12 -9.76
C VAL A 3 17.04 -3.43 -10.13
N LYS A 4 16.27 -4.37 -10.66
CA LYS A 4 16.76 -5.67 -11.16
C LYS A 4 17.02 -5.64 -12.67
N ARG A 5 16.32 -4.78 -13.41
CA ARG A 5 16.45 -4.63 -14.86
C ARG A 5 16.97 -3.24 -15.21
N LYS A 6 18.06 -3.20 -15.96
CA LYS A 6 18.64 -1.93 -16.43
C LYS A 6 17.79 -1.35 -17.55
N LEU A 7 17.57 -0.05 -17.49
CA LEU A 7 16.85 0.73 -18.49
C LEU A 7 17.54 2.07 -18.68
N SER A 8 17.93 2.40 -19.90
CA SER A 8 18.56 3.68 -20.24
C SER A 8 17.51 4.71 -20.67
N LEU A 9 17.89 5.98 -20.63
CA LEU A 9 17.04 7.08 -21.10
C LEU A 9 16.67 6.93 -22.59
N THR A 10 17.59 6.46 -23.43
CA THR A 10 17.35 6.18 -24.84
C THR A 10 16.31 5.08 -25.01
N GLN A 11 16.44 3.99 -24.26
CA GLN A 11 15.47 2.90 -24.31
C GLN A 11 14.07 3.35 -23.88
N VAL A 12 13.97 4.15 -22.82
CA VAL A 12 12.66 4.71 -22.38
C VAL A 12 12.02 5.57 -23.46
N LYS A 13 12.80 6.43 -24.14
CA LYS A 13 12.30 7.25 -25.25
C LYS A 13 11.79 6.40 -26.42
N ASN A 14 12.45 5.28 -26.70
CA ASN A 14 12.01 4.34 -27.75
C ASN A 14 10.74 3.56 -27.33
N LEU A 15 10.63 3.17 -26.06
CA LEU A 15 9.46 2.47 -25.53
C LEU A 15 8.20 3.36 -25.52
N PHE A 16 8.38 4.66 -25.26
CA PHE A 16 7.29 5.62 -25.07
C PHE A 16 7.52 6.91 -25.88
N PRO A 17 7.56 6.83 -27.24
CA PRO A 17 7.99 7.95 -28.09
C PRO A 17 7.07 9.18 -28.01
N ALA A 18 5.81 9.01 -27.63
CA ALA A 18 4.86 10.12 -27.45
C ALA A 18 5.10 10.93 -26.14
N TYR A 19 6.02 10.48 -25.28
CA TYR A 19 6.28 11.11 -23.97
C TYR A 19 7.69 11.69 -23.92
N LYS A 20 7.83 12.85 -23.28
CA LYS A 20 9.11 13.55 -23.15
C LYS A 20 9.81 13.17 -21.85
N PHE A 21 11.04 12.72 -21.90
CA PHE A 21 11.86 12.36 -20.76
C PHE A 21 13.15 13.19 -20.79
N SER A 22 13.43 13.92 -19.72
CA SER A 22 14.68 14.67 -19.51
C SER A 22 15.66 13.92 -18.60
N SER A 23 15.13 13.08 -17.71
CA SER A 23 15.91 12.33 -16.74
C SER A 23 15.33 10.93 -16.51
N LEU A 24 16.16 10.02 -16.02
CA LEU A 24 15.77 8.68 -15.60
C LEU A 24 16.66 8.24 -14.44
N VAL A 25 16.07 8.11 -13.26
CA VAL A 25 16.80 7.74 -12.04
C VAL A 25 16.21 6.46 -11.48
N PRO A 26 17.04 5.44 -11.14
CA PRO A 26 16.54 4.25 -10.47
C PRO A 26 15.98 4.60 -9.10
N SER A 27 14.82 4.03 -8.74
CA SER A 27 14.26 4.19 -7.41
C SER A 27 15.13 3.49 -6.37
N SER A 28 15.42 4.17 -5.26
CA SER A 28 16.07 3.59 -4.09
C SER A 28 15.08 2.86 -3.16
N SER A 29 13.78 3.16 -3.29
CA SER A 29 12.68 2.51 -2.59
C SER A 29 11.99 1.53 -3.53
N GLY A 30 11.57 0.40 -3.03
CA GLY A 30 10.96 -0.67 -3.81
C GLY A 30 11.86 -1.92 -3.80
N ILE A 31 11.27 -3.03 -3.34
CA ILE A 31 12.03 -4.24 -3.04
C ILE A 31 11.71 -5.33 -4.05
N VAL A 32 10.51 -5.31 -4.61
CA VAL A 32 9.96 -6.39 -5.44
C VAL A 32 10.12 -6.07 -6.92
N ASP A 33 9.67 -4.91 -7.36
CA ASP A 33 9.58 -4.54 -8.77
C ASP A 33 10.64 -3.50 -9.15
N THR A 34 11.08 -3.54 -10.41
CA THR A 34 12.00 -2.53 -10.94
C THR A 34 11.26 -1.23 -11.21
N THR A 35 11.74 -0.12 -10.62
CA THR A 35 11.11 1.19 -10.75
C THR A 35 12.15 2.26 -11.10
N TYR A 36 11.84 3.06 -12.12
CA TYR A 36 12.57 4.26 -12.49
C TYR A 36 11.70 5.50 -12.34
N ILE A 37 12.30 6.58 -11.91
CA ILE A 37 11.67 7.88 -11.70
C ILE A 37 12.19 8.85 -12.76
N SER A 38 11.28 9.51 -13.47
CA SER A 38 11.56 10.62 -14.36
C SER A 38 10.99 11.92 -13.75
N ASP A 39 11.17 13.02 -14.46
CA ASP A 39 10.61 14.33 -14.08
C ASP A 39 9.08 14.29 -13.90
N LYS A 40 8.35 13.70 -14.85
CA LYS A 40 6.87 13.66 -14.86
C LYS A 40 6.27 12.26 -14.76
N TYR A 41 7.09 11.22 -14.80
CA TYR A 41 6.63 9.85 -14.95
C TYR A 41 7.33 8.89 -14.01
N ILE A 42 6.65 7.77 -13.73
CA ILE A 42 7.20 6.58 -13.09
C ILE A 42 7.16 5.45 -14.11
N ILE A 43 8.28 4.77 -14.30
CA ILE A 43 8.39 3.64 -15.21
C ILE A 43 8.60 2.38 -14.38
N LYS A 44 7.68 1.43 -14.46
CA LYS A 44 7.71 0.18 -13.70
C LYS A 44 7.86 -1.04 -14.60
N TYR A 45 8.59 -2.04 -14.13
CA TYR A 45 8.57 -3.40 -14.62
C TYR A 45 8.21 -4.31 -13.46
N TYR A 46 7.12 -5.08 -13.62
CA TYR A 46 6.65 -5.99 -12.59
C TYR A 46 7.32 -7.35 -12.74
N GLU A 47 8.23 -7.66 -11.84
CA GLU A 47 8.98 -8.91 -11.84
C GLU A 47 8.09 -10.14 -11.58
N ARG A 48 6.91 -9.93 -11.03
CA ARG A 48 5.93 -10.96 -10.64
C ARG A 48 5.01 -11.44 -11.77
N GLY A 49 5.13 -10.90 -12.98
CA GLY A 49 4.33 -11.33 -14.13
C GLY A 49 2.84 -11.03 -14.00
N ILE A 50 2.45 -9.83 -13.60
CA ILE A 50 1.08 -9.45 -13.23
C ILE A 50 0.25 -8.78 -14.35
N LYS A 51 0.46 -9.15 -15.62
CA LYS A 51 -0.21 -8.52 -16.78
C LYS A 51 -1.74 -8.36 -16.58
N GLU A 52 -2.41 -9.38 -16.09
CA GLU A 52 -3.86 -9.39 -15.90
C GLU A 52 -4.32 -8.39 -14.81
N LYS A 53 -3.51 -8.21 -13.76
CA LYS A 53 -3.83 -7.27 -12.68
C LYS A 53 -3.70 -5.80 -13.10
N ILE A 54 -2.88 -5.49 -14.09
CA ILE A 54 -2.61 -4.11 -14.49
C ILE A 54 -3.82 -3.44 -15.15
N SER A 55 -4.57 -4.18 -15.95
CA SER A 55 -5.84 -3.69 -16.50
C SER A 55 -6.81 -3.30 -15.37
N LEU A 56 -6.88 -4.12 -14.34
CA LEU A 56 -7.71 -3.90 -13.16
C LEU A 56 -7.24 -2.70 -12.33
N ASP A 57 -5.93 -2.55 -12.15
CA ASP A 57 -5.31 -1.40 -11.46
C ASP A 57 -5.61 -0.08 -12.19
N SER A 58 -5.51 -0.08 -13.52
CA SER A 58 -5.85 1.08 -14.35
C SER A 58 -7.32 1.50 -14.16
N ASP A 59 -8.25 0.55 -14.16
CA ASP A 59 -9.68 0.80 -13.97
C ASP A 59 -9.99 1.35 -12.56
N ILE A 60 -9.35 0.80 -11.55
CA ILE A 60 -9.44 1.30 -10.17
C ILE A 60 -8.92 2.74 -10.09
N SER A 61 -7.74 3.01 -10.62
CA SER A 61 -7.13 4.34 -10.57
C SER A 61 -8.00 5.39 -11.27
N LEU A 62 -8.60 5.07 -12.42
CA LEU A 62 -9.52 5.97 -13.12
C LEU A 62 -10.77 6.28 -12.30
N ARG A 63 -11.37 5.27 -11.66
CA ARG A 63 -12.54 5.45 -10.78
C ARG A 63 -12.21 6.32 -9.57
N LEU A 64 -11.05 6.09 -8.95
CA LEU A 64 -10.58 6.86 -7.80
C LEU A 64 -10.30 8.32 -8.20
N GLN A 65 -9.68 8.57 -9.36
CA GLN A 65 -9.49 9.93 -9.88
C GLN A 65 -10.83 10.62 -10.17
N SER A 66 -11.78 9.91 -10.80
CA SER A 66 -13.13 10.43 -11.08
C SER A 66 -13.87 10.79 -9.79
N ALA A 67 -13.59 10.08 -8.71
CA ALA A 67 -14.07 10.43 -7.37
C ALA A 67 -13.27 11.59 -6.73
N GLY A 68 -12.26 12.14 -7.40
CA GLY A 68 -11.43 13.26 -6.93
C GLY A 68 -10.38 12.86 -5.89
N LEU A 69 -9.90 11.60 -5.91
CA LEU A 69 -8.74 11.17 -5.16
C LEU A 69 -7.47 11.41 -5.99
N ASN A 70 -6.40 11.86 -5.32
CA ASN A 70 -5.11 12.06 -5.96
C ASN A 70 -4.34 10.74 -5.98
N VAL A 71 -4.49 10.00 -7.08
CA VAL A 71 -3.87 8.68 -7.28
C VAL A 71 -3.14 8.62 -8.61
N SER A 72 -2.03 7.89 -8.65
CA SER A 72 -1.26 7.68 -9.88
C SER A 72 -2.05 6.78 -10.85
N ARG A 73 -2.03 7.11 -12.14
CA ARG A 73 -2.67 6.30 -13.17
C ARG A 73 -1.69 5.75 -14.19
N LEU A 74 -2.02 4.63 -14.77
CA LEU A 74 -1.33 4.08 -15.92
C LEU A 74 -1.60 4.95 -17.16
N LEU A 75 -0.54 5.42 -17.80
CA LEU A 75 -0.62 6.23 -19.02
C LEU A 75 -0.42 5.37 -20.29
N LYS A 76 0.50 4.41 -20.23
CA LYS A 76 0.85 3.56 -21.35
C LYS A 76 1.58 2.29 -20.89
N SER A 77 1.48 1.24 -21.68
CA SER A 77 2.34 0.05 -21.56
C SER A 77 3.06 -0.21 -22.89
N SER A 78 4.30 -0.69 -22.81
CA SER A 78 5.10 -1.09 -23.97
C SER A 78 6.02 -2.23 -23.56
N GLN A 79 5.95 -3.37 -24.26
CA GLN A 79 6.71 -4.61 -24.03
C GLN A 79 6.57 -5.11 -22.57
N ALA A 80 6.60 -5.01 -21.61
CA ALA A 80 6.45 -5.35 -20.19
C ALA A 80 6.83 -4.18 -19.28
N TRP A 81 7.00 -3.00 -19.87
CA TRP A 81 7.19 -1.75 -19.13
C TRP A 81 5.89 -0.95 -19.07
N TYR A 82 5.67 -0.31 -17.94
CA TYR A 82 4.44 0.42 -17.61
C TYR A 82 4.79 1.84 -17.20
N LEU A 83 4.20 2.81 -17.90
CA LEU A 83 4.38 4.24 -17.68
C LEU A 83 3.23 4.77 -16.84
N TYR A 84 3.53 5.29 -15.68
CA TYR A 84 2.57 5.91 -14.78
C TYR A 84 2.80 7.41 -14.65
N GLU A 85 1.74 8.11 -14.36
CA GLU A 85 1.79 9.50 -13.93
C GLU A 85 2.53 9.60 -12.59
N LYS A 86 3.52 10.51 -12.50
CA LYS A 86 4.20 10.80 -11.24
C LYS A 86 3.39 11.82 -10.46
N LEU A 87 2.96 11.44 -9.28
CA LEU A 87 2.31 12.35 -8.35
C LEU A 87 3.30 13.40 -7.84
N GLN A 88 2.81 14.62 -7.66
CA GLN A 88 3.58 15.72 -7.08
C GLN A 88 3.71 15.55 -5.57
N GLY A 89 4.85 15.97 -5.01
CA GLY A 89 5.12 15.91 -3.58
C GLY A 89 6.24 14.95 -3.22
N SER A 90 6.40 14.72 -1.94
CA SER A 90 7.41 13.82 -1.37
C SER A 90 6.83 12.99 -0.23
N SER A 91 7.39 11.80 0.00
CA SER A 91 7.08 11.01 1.19
C SER A 91 7.58 11.73 2.45
N PRO A 92 6.77 11.82 3.51
CA PRO A 92 7.12 12.61 4.68
C PRO A 92 8.27 11.97 5.46
N ARG A 93 9.28 12.74 5.81
CA ARG A 93 10.35 12.30 6.72
C ARG A 93 9.86 12.23 8.16
N SER A 94 9.06 13.21 8.57
CA SER A 94 8.43 13.30 9.89
C SER A 94 6.92 13.41 9.74
N ILE A 95 6.19 12.75 10.64
CA ILE A 95 4.73 12.76 10.62
C ILE A 95 4.23 13.88 11.55
N HIS A 96 3.33 14.71 11.02
CA HIS A 96 2.66 15.81 11.70
C HIS A 96 1.13 15.61 11.65
N TYR A 97 0.39 16.40 12.43
CA TYR A 97 -1.08 16.31 12.51
C TYR A 97 -1.77 16.45 11.15
N PHE A 98 -1.28 17.34 10.28
CA PHE A 98 -1.87 17.53 8.96
C PHE A 98 -1.72 16.29 8.06
N HIS A 99 -0.61 15.54 8.17
CA HIS A 99 -0.45 14.27 7.44
C HIS A 99 -1.53 13.25 7.89
N ILE A 100 -1.80 13.18 9.19
CA ILE A 100 -2.82 12.29 9.75
C ILE A 100 -4.22 12.68 9.29
N GLN A 101 -4.52 13.98 9.27
CA GLN A 101 -5.81 14.47 8.77
C GLN A 101 -5.98 14.22 7.26
N ALA A 102 -4.94 14.49 6.45
CA ALA A 102 -4.96 14.24 5.01
C ALA A 102 -5.14 12.75 4.71
N LEU A 103 -4.43 11.86 5.42
CA LEU A 103 -4.57 10.42 5.34
C LEU A 103 -5.99 9.97 5.71
N ALA A 104 -6.54 10.47 6.82
CA ALA A 104 -7.89 10.12 7.26
C ALA A 104 -8.97 10.54 6.25
N ARG A 105 -8.88 11.77 5.71
CA ARG A 105 -9.79 12.24 4.65
C ARG A 105 -9.68 11.41 3.37
N PHE A 106 -8.45 11.08 2.96
CA PHE A 106 -8.21 10.23 1.80
C PHE A 106 -8.84 8.86 1.99
N MET A 107 -8.58 8.18 3.11
CA MET A 107 -9.12 6.84 3.38
C MET A 107 -10.64 6.83 3.52
N ALA A 108 -11.25 7.84 4.14
CA ALA A 108 -12.71 7.95 4.20
C ALA A 108 -13.31 8.04 2.80
N LYS A 109 -12.68 8.82 1.91
CA LYS A 109 -13.12 8.96 0.52
C LYS A 109 -12.86 7.70 -0.30
N LEU A 110 -11.68 7.06 -0.15
CA LEU A 110 -11.34 5.79 -0.79
C LEU A 110 -12.39 4.72 -0.47
N HIS A 111 -12.71 4.54 0.80
CA HIS A 111 -13.68 3.55 1.27
C HIS A 111 -15.12 3.86 0.85
N SER A 112 -15.42 5.10 0.46
CA SER A 112 -16.74 5.50 -0.08
C SER A 112 -16.89 5.22 -1.57
N VAL A 113 -15.79 4.97 -2.30
CA VAL A 113 -15.86 4.72 -3.74
C VAL A 113 -16.29 3.28 -4.00
N LYS A 114 -17.37 3.13 -4.79
CA LYS A 114 -17.83 1.80 -5.23
C LYS A 114 -16.88 1.25 -6.29
N ILE A 115 -16.04 0.32 -5.92
CA ILE A 115 -15.20 -0.48 -6.82
C ILE A 115 -15.91 -1.81 -7.07
N PRO A 116 -16.00 -2.30 -8.31
CA PRO A 116 -16.53 -3.62 -8.62
C PRO A 116 -15.83 -4.69 -7.79
N HIS A 117 -16.55 -5.79 -7.51
CA HIS A 117 -16.03 -6.88 -6.67
C HIS A 117 -14.63 -7.33 -7.10
N ARG A 118 -13.75 -7.49 -6.14
CA ARG A 118 -12.37 -7.98 -6.29
C ARG A 118 -12.16 -9.19 -5.39
N GLU A 119 -11.10 -9.93 -5.68
CA GLU A 119 -10.63 -10.99 -4.79
C GLU A 119 -10.39 -10.42 -3.37
N SER A 120 -10.66 -11.24 -2.37
CA SER A 120 -10.39 -10.87 -0.98
C SER A 120 -8.92 -10.58 -0.76
N PHE A 121 -8.61 -9.38 -0.23
CA PHE A 121 -7.24 -8.98 0.08
C PHE A 121 -6.50 -10.01 0.94
N ILE A 122 -7.13 -10.50 1.98
CA ILE A 122 -6.50 -11.45 2.92
C ILE A 122 -6.39 -12.87 2.34
N GLN A 123 -7.39 -13.34 1.58
CA GLN A 123 -7.39 -14.72 1.08
C GLN A 123 -6.24 -15.01 0.12
N LYS A 124 -5.86 -14.05 -0.72
CA LYS A 124 -4.73 -14.19 -1.66
C LYS A 124 -3.38 -14.46 -0.99
N TYR A 125 -3.25 -14.18 0.31
CA TYR A 125 -2.00 -14.42 1.03
C TYR A 125 -1.89 -15.81 1.66
N ALA A 126 -2.91 -16.67 1.53
CA ALA A 126 -2.87 -18.07 2.00
C ALA A 126 -2.31 -18.21 3.45
N ILE A 127 -2.80 -17.39 4.38
CA ILE A 127 -2.26 -17.25 5.75
C ILE A 127 -2.06 -18.60 6.45
N LYS A 128 -3.03 -19.52 6.33
CA LYS A 128 -2.94 -20.84 6.99
C LYS A 128 -1.73 -21.65 6.51
N GLN A 129 -1.47 -21.66 5.20
CA GLN A 129 -0.33 -22.39 4.63
C GLN A 129 0.99 -21.76 5.07
N ARG A 130 1.09 -20.43 5.06
CA ARG A 130 2.27 -19.69 5.54
C ARG A 130 2.55 -19.95 7.01
N LEU A 131 1.53 -19.95 7.86
CA LEU A 131 1.67 -20.26 9.27
C LEU A 131 2.18 -21.70 9.50
N LEU A 132 1.77 -22.66 8.68
CA LEU A 132 2.28 -24.05 8.76
C LEU A 132 3.78 -24.12 8.38
N GLN A 133 4.19 -23.39 7.34
CA GLN A 133 5.61 -23.29 6.96
C GLN A 133 6.44 -22.65 8.07
N ILE A 134 5.97 -21.54 8.66
CA ILE A 134 6.65 -20.89 9.78
C ILE A 134 6.70 -21.82 11.00
N LYS A 135 5.66 -22.60 11.26
CA LYS A 135 5.63 -23.56 12.36
C LYS A 135 6.77 -24.58 12.27
N SER A 136 7.05 -25.10 11.06
CA SER A 136 8.12 -26.08 10.85
C SER A 136 9.53 -25.48 10.94
N THR A 137 9.69 -24.20 10.63
CA THR A 137 11.00 -23.53 10.58
C THR A 137 11.30 -22.69 11.82
N ASN A 138 10.26 -22.10 12.43
CA ASN A 138 10.41 -21.21 13.58
C ASN A 138 9.17 -21.22 14.49
N TYR A 139 9.10 -22.22 15.36
CA TYR A 139 7.96 -22.43 16.26
C TYR A 139 7.67 -21.25 17.20
N ARG A 140 8.71 -20.53 17.65
CA ARG A 140 8.55 -19.35 18.51
C ARG A 140 7.76 -18.24 17.79
N PHE A 141 8.10 -17.94 16.55
CA PHE A 141 7.36 -16.97 15.75
C PHE A 141 5.95 -17.46 15.43
N TYR A 142 5.79 -18.74 15.10
CA TYR A 142 4.46 -19.30 14.88
C TYR A 142 3.52 -19.04 16.07
N LYS A 143 3.98 -19.25 17.30
CA LYS A 143 3.18 -18.96 18.51
C LYS A 143 2.73 -17.51 18.57
N THR A 144 3.59 -16.56 18.26
CA THR A 144 3.26 -15.13 18.25
C THR A 144 2.25 -14.79 17.14
N LEU A 145 2.32 -15.49 16.00
CA LEU A 145 1.45 -15.28 14.83
C LEU A 145 0.11 -16.03 14.94
N GLU A 146 -0.09 -16.86 15.93
CA GLU A 146 -1.28 -17.71 16.11
C GLU A 146 -2.61 -16.93 16.04
N PRO A 147 -2.74 -15.66 16.50
CA PRO A 147 -3.96 -14.89 16.34
C PRO A 147 -4.41 -14.70 14.87
N LEU A 148 -3.49 -14.76 13.90
CA LEU A 148 -3.84 -14.68 12.49
C LEU A 148 -4.61 -15.91 12.00
N LYS A 149 -4.49 -17.05 12.65
CA LYS A 149 -5.17 -18.29 12.27
C LYS A 149 -6.70 -18.19 12.34
N SER A 150 -7.19 -17.47 13.35
CA SER A 150 -8.62 -17.26 13.61
C SER A 150 -9.14 -15.92 13.05
N TYR A 151 -8.27 -15.11 12.46
CA TYR A 151 -8.68 -13.82 11.94
C TYR A 151 -9.62 -13.96 10.74
N LYS A 152 -10.81 -13.42 10.89
CA LYS A 152 -11.84 -13.37 9.84
C LYS A 152 -12.14 -11.89 9.57
N PRO A 153 -11.54 -11.29 8.53
CA PRO A 153 -11.82 -9.91 8.19
C PRO A 153 -13.27 -9.75 7.72
N GLN A 154 -13.85 -8.60 8.06
CA GLN A 154 -15.09 -8.18 7.43
C GLN A 154 -14.81 -7.82 5.96
N ASN A 155 -15.82 -7.94 5.12
CA ASN A 155 -15.75 -7.49 3.73
C ASN A 155 -16.58 -6.21 3.61
N ASP A 156 -15.98 -5.09 3.98
CA ASP A 156 -16.63 -3.78 3.96
C ASP A 156 -16.63 -3.16 2.55
N GLY A 157 -15.67 -3.52 1.71
CA GLY A 157 -15.50 -3.02 0.35
C GLY A 157 -14.05 -3.07 -0.11
N PHE A 158 -13.70 -2.24 -1.10
CA PHE A 158 -12.34 -2.17 -1.62
C PHE A 158 -11.40 -1.50 -0.62
N ILE A 159 -10.23 -2.11 -0.41
CA ILE A 159 -9.13 -1.59 0.39
C ILE A 159 -7.84 -1.58 -0.43
N HIS A 160 -6.95 -0.66 -0.13
CA HIS A 160 -5.61 -0.66 -0.69
C HIS A 160 -4.76 -1.77 -0.07
N GLY A 161 -4.82 -1.91 1.24
CA GLY A 161 -4.10 -2.91 2.01
C GLY A 161 -2.62 -2.62 2.23
N ASP A 162 -2.03 -1.67 1.51
CA ASP A 162 -0.59 -1.35 1.55
C ASP A 162 -0.33 0.17 1.51
N ILE A 163 -1.17 0.99 2.20
CA ILE A 163 -0.91 2.43 2.35
C ILE A 163 0.26 2.63 3.31
N PHE A 164 1.45 2.23 2.84
CA PHE A 164 2.69 2.55 3.53
C PHE A 164 3.15 3.97 3.20
N LYS A 165 3.97 4.54 4.08
CA LYS A 165 4.52 5.88 3.91
C LYS A 165 5.26 6.06 2.57
N ASP A 166 5.92 5.03 2.09
CA ASP A 166 6.62 4.98 0.80
C ASP A 166 5.70 4.83 -0.42
N ASN A 167 4.43 4.47 -0.22
CA ASN A 167 3.38 4.50 -1.24
C ASN A 167 2.57 5.80 -1.23
N THR A 168 3.07 6.84 -0.53
CA THR A 168 2.40 8.14 -0.40
C THR A 168 3.33 9.31 -0.67
N VAL A 169 2.77 10.37 -1.23
CA VAL A 169 3.41 11.69 -1.35
C VAL A 169 2.50 12.77 -0.79
N PHE A 170 3.10 13.84 -0.29
CA PHE A 170 2.36 14.98 0.24
C PHE A 170 2.85 16.27 -0.40
N THR A 171 1.90 17.15 -0.74
CA THR A 171 2.11 18.55 -1.08
C THR A 171 1.30 19.38 -0.11
N GLN A 172 1.97 20.19 0.73
CA GLN A 172 1.27 20.94 1.77
C GLN A 172 0.31 20.03 2.56
N GLU A 173 -1.00 20.18 2.38
CA GLU A 173 -2.04 19.39 3.07
C GLU A 173 -2.67 18.26 2.24
N LYS A 174 -2.23 18.09 1.00
CA LYS A 174 -2.78 17.06 0.10
C LYS A 174 -1.92 15.82 0.11
N ILE A 175 -2.58 14.66 0.14
CA ILE A 175 -1.94 13.36 -0.01
C ILE A 175 -2.18 12.83 -1.42
N GLY A 176 -1.16 12.22 -2.00
CA GLY A 176 -1.28 11.35 -3.17
C GLY A 176 -0.90 9.93 -2.80
N VAL A 177 -1.62 8.94 -3.32
CA VAL A 177 -1.39 7.52 -3.05
C VAL A 177 -1.25 6.77 -4.38
N PHE A 178 -0.35 5.80 -4.41
CA PHE A 178 -0.08 4.98 -5.59
C PHE A 178 0.11 3.50 -5.22
N ASP A 179 0.20 2.64 -6.25
CA ASP A 179 0.43 1.19 -6.14
C ASP A 179 -0.79 0.42 -5.61
N PHE A 180 -1.94 0.59 -6.28
CA PHE A 180 -3.21 -0.09 -5.95
C PHE A 180 -3.28 -1.55 -6.44
N ILE A 181 -2.24 -2.03 -7.13
CA ILE A 181 -2.24 -3.31 -7.85
C ILE A 181 -2.53 -4.53 -6.96
N ASP A 182 -2.14 -4.45 -5.71
CA ASP A 182 -2.40 -5.49 -4.71
C ASP A 182 -3.66 -5.23 -3.88
N GLY A 183 -4.41 -4.17 -4.16
CA GLY A 183 -5.69 -3.88 -3.52
C GLY A 183 -6.73 -4.99 -3.75
N GLY A 184 -7.74 -5.04 -2.92
CA GLY A 184 -8.80 -6.05 -2.99
C GLY A 184 -9.95 -5.75 -2.05
N ASN A 185 -10.94 -6.63 -1.99
CA ASN A 185 -12.02 -6.51 -1.03
C ASN A 185 -11.54 -6.88 0.38
N GLY A 186 -11.89 -6.07 1.38
CA GLY A 186 -11.44 -6.32 2.74
C GLY A 186 -12.09 -5.43 3.78
N SER A 187 -11.50 -5.43 4.97
CA SER A 187 -11.99 -4.67 6.11
C SER A 187 -11.37 -3.27 6.13
N TYR A 188 -12.21 -2.24 6.20
CA TYR A 188 -11.74 -0.85 6.29
C TYR A 188 -10.88 -0.60 7.54
N VAL A 189 -11.22 -1.20 8.67
CA VAL A 189 -10.41 -1.06 9.87
C VAL A 189 -9.04 -1.72 9.74
N PHE A 190 -8.91 -2.78 8.95
CA PHE A 190 -7.62 -3.39 8.64
C PHE A 190 -6.76 -2.44 7.78
N ASP A 191 -7.32 -1.86 6.73
CA ASP A 191 -6.63 -0.89 5.86
C ASP A 191 -6.12 0.32 6.64
N ILE A 192 -6.96 0.89 7.50
CA ILE A 192 -6.61 1.97 8.42
C ILE A 192 -5.45 1.55 9.35
N SER A 193 -5.53 0.33 9.87
CA SER A 193 -4.51 -0.19 10.80
C SER A 193 -3.14 -0.29 10.13
N VAL A 194 -3.09 -0.76 8.88
CA VAL A 194 -1.87 -0.82 8.06
C VAL A 194 -1.28 0.58 7.88
N ALA A 195 -2.10 1.55 7.49
CA ALA A 195 -1.65 2.92 7.29
C ALA A 195 -1.09 3.53 8.58
N LEU A 196 -1.80 3.40 9.71
CA LEU A 196 -1.36 3.94 10.99
C LEU A 196 -0.05 3.29 11.50
N LEU A 197 0.15 2.01 11.25
CA LEU A 197 1.43 1.33 11.55
C LEU A 197 2.57 1.92 10.75
N SER A 198 2.38 2.10 9.46
CA SER A 198 3.40 2.64 8.56
C SER A 198 3.80 4.08 8.90
N PHE A 199 2.84 4.88 9.31
CA PHE A 199 3.07 6.28 9.71
C PHE A 199 3.60 6.44 11.14
N ASN A 200 3.95 5.35 11.83
CA ASN A 200 4.37 5.32 13.23
C ASN A 200 3.38 6.06 14.17
N SER A 201 2.11 6.02 13.79
CA SER A 201 1.04 6.77 14.49
C SER A 201 0.23 5.88 15.41
N SER A 202 0.33 4.58 15.25
CA SER A 202 -0.45 3.58 15.97
C SER A 202 -0.23 3.57 17.49
N LYS A 203 0.94 4.04 17.95
CA LYS A 203 1.26 4.20 19.38
C LYS A 203 0.96 5.60 19.95
N ARG A 204 0.56 6.56 19.11
CA ARG A 204 0.30 7.94 19.49
C ARG A 204 -1.21 8.19 19.66
N SER A 205 -1.70 8.17 20.88
CA SER A 205 -3.13 8.33 21.17
C SER A 205 -3.75 9.59 20.54
N SER A 206 -3.03 10.72 20.53
CA SER A 206 -3.49 11.96 19.89
C SER A 206 -3.68 11.81 18.38
N TYR A 207 -2.80 11.07 17.69
CA TYR A 207 -2.90 10.80 16.27
C TYR A 207 -4.07 9.85 15.96
N ILE A 208 -4.26 8.81 16.76
CA ILE A 208 -5.40 7.89 16.63
C ILE A 208 -6.71 8.65 16.81
N THR A 209 -6.81 9.48 17.84
CA THR A 209 -8.02 10.29 18.12
C THR A 209 -8.31 11.25 16.96
N LEU A 210 -7.29 11.96 16.47
CA LEU A 210 -7.42 12.86 15.32
C LEU A 210 -7.84 12.11 14.05
N PHE A 211 -7.19 10.96 13.76
CA PHE A 211 -7.54 10.13 12.62
C PHE A 211 -9.00 9.69 12.68
N LEU A 212 -9.42 9.08 13.77
CA LEU A 212 -10.80 8.58 13.94
C LEU A 212 -11.82 9.70 13.84
N LYS A 213 -11.58 10.86 14.50
CA LYS A 213 -12.44 12.04 14.40
C LYS A 213 -12.60 12.46 12.94
N THR A 214 -11.50 12.58 12.19
CA THR A 214 -11.51 13.05 10.80
C THR A 214 -12.10 12.02 9.84
N TYR A 215 -11.74 10.75 9.98
CA TYR A 215 -12.24 9.65 9.15
C TYR A 215 -13.75 9.48 9.33
N ASN A 216 -14.22 9.38 10.57
CA ASN A 216 -15.62 9.11 10.91
C ASN A 216 -16.60 10.22 10.51
N GLN A 217 -16.11 11.42 10.13
CA GLN A 217 -16.97 12.48 9.62
C GLN A 217 -17.63 12.14 8.28
N ASN A 218 -16.87 11.46 7.38
CA ASN A 218 -17.31 11.22 6.00
C ASN A 218 -17.19 9.75 5.57
N ALA A 219 -16.81 8.86 6.46
CA ALA A 219 -16.61 7.45 6.12
C ALA A 219 -17.94 6.71 5.96
N PRO A 220 -18.01 5.71 5.06
CA PRO A 220 -19.21 4.90 4.85
C PRO A 220 -19.52 3.98 6.05
N LYS A 221 -18.50 3.68 6.85
CA LYS A 221 -18.58 2.92 8.09
C LYS A 221 -17.74 3.60 9.16
N LYS A 222 -18.33 3.87 10.30
CA LYS A 222 -17.61 4.43 11.46
C LYS A 222 -16.79 3.34 12.14
N ILE A 223 -15.59 3.70 12.57
CA ILE A 223 -14.65 2.82 13.28
C ILE A 223 -14.49 3.33 14.71
N ASP A 224 -14.63 2.44 15.68
CA ASP A 224 -14.35 2.76 17.06
C ASP A 224 -12.89 2.47 17.46
N LYS A 225 -12.46 3.05 18.58
CA LYS A 225 -11.07 2.96 19.04
C LYS A 225 -10.70 1.54 19.47
N THR A 226 -11.63 0.77 20.01
CA THR A 226 -11.40 -0.60 20.48
C THR A 226 -11.23 -1.56 19.30
N GLU A 227 -12.10 -1.45 18.30
CA GLU A 227 -11.98 -2.21 17.05
C GLU A 227 -10.66 -1.91 16.36
N LEU A 228 -10.28 -0.62 16.25
CA LEU A 228 -9.02 -0.20 15.65
C LEU A 228 -7.82 -0.77 16.40
N ALA A 229 -7.78 -0.72 17.73
CA ALA A 229 -6.67 -1.24 18.53
C ALA A 229 -6.44 -2.76 18.30
N LYS A 230 -7.52 -3.53 18.23
CA LYS A 230 -7.45 -4.97 17.91
C LYS A 230 -6.87 -5.20 16.50
N ASN A 231 -7.34 -4.43 15.51
CA ASN A 231 -6.91 -4.60 14.12
C ASN A 231 -5.48 -4.09 13.88
N ILE A 232 -4.99 -3.08 14.60
CA ILE A 232 -3.58 -2.66 14.55
C ILE A 232 -2.66 -3.83 14.91
N LYS A 233 -3.00 -4.60 15.95
CA LYS A 233 -2.24 -5.80 16.33
C LYS A 233 -2.27 -6.86 15.23
N ILE A 234 -3.44 -7.12 14.64
CA ILE A 234 -3.58 -8.07 13.52
C ILE A 234 -2.77 -7.62 12.30
N ALA A 235 -2.85 -6.36 11.92
CA ALA A 235 -2.07 -5.81 10.80
C ALA A 235 -0.56 -5.91 11.04
N ALA A 236 -0.10 -5.64 12.28
CA ALA A 236 1.31 -5.79 12.66
C ALA A 236 1.78 -7.24 12.52
N LEU A 237 1.00 -8.21 13.02
CA LEU A 237 1.31 -9.63 12.88
C LEU A 237 1.30 -10.08 11.41
N PHE A 238 0.33 -9.63 10.62
CA PHE A 238 0.21 -9.95 9.21
C PHE A 238 1.43 -9.49 8.41
N TYR A 239 1.81 -8.22 8.52
CA TYR A 239 2.99 -7.70 7.83
C TYR A 239 4.31 -8.23 8.42
N GLY A 240 4.35 -8.52 9.71
CA GLY A 240 5.45 -9.23 10.35
C GLY A 240 5.67 -10.60 9.73
N MET A 241 4.60 -11.37 9.53
CA MET A 241 4.63 -12.68 8.85
C MET A 241 5.19 -12.57 7.42
N LEU A 242 4.67 -11.65 6.61
CA LEU A 242 5.13 -11.47 5.23
C LEU A 242 6.61 -11.09 5.14
N ARG A 243 7.10 -10.29 6.08
CA ARG A 243 8.52 -9.86 6.11
C ARG A 243 9.46 -10.96 6.58
N LEU A 244 9.02 -11.86 7.45
CA LEU A 244 9.80 -13.03 7.84
C LEU A 244 10.10 -13.94 6.65
N GLU A 245 9.11 -14.17 5.80
CA GLU A 245 9.27 -15.05 4.63
C GLU A 245 10.13 -14.43 3.54
N SER A 246 10.04 -13.12 3.35
CA SER A 246 10.80 -12.42 2.31
C SER A 246 12.27 -12.22 2.64
N GLN A 247 12.74 -12.62 3.83
CA GLN A 247 14.09 -12.35 4.36
C GLN A 247 14.49 -10.86 4.32
N ILE A 248 13.54 -9.97 4.05
CA ILE A 248 13.73 -8.55 3.95
C ILE A 248 13.71 -7.95 5.36
N SER A 249 14.88 -7.68 5.91
CA SER A 249 15.13 -7.09 7.24
C SER A 249 14.46 -7.81 8.42
N GLY A 250 15.08 -8.86 8.91
CA GLY A 250 14.64 -9.57 10.13
C GLY A 250 14.44 -8.68 11.37
N SER A 251 15.10 -7.51 11.45
CA SER A 251 14.90 -6.51 12.50
C SER A 251 13.51 -5.91 12.46
N ARG A 252 13.03 -5.47 11.30
CA ARG A 252 11.72 -4.81 11.14
C ARG A 252 10.55 -5.79 11.24
N ALA A 253 10.76 -7.06 10.87
CA ALA A 253 9.80 -8.12 11.12
C ALA A 253 9.62 -8.35 12.63
N LYS A 254 10.73 -8.39 13.38
CA LYS A 254 10.71 -8.51 14.84
C LYS A 254 10.00 -7.33 15.51
N GLU A 255 10.29 -6.10 15.11
CA GLU A 255 9.59 -4.92 15.62
C GLU A 255 8.07 -4.99 15.46
N LEU A 256 7.58 -5.50 14.33
CA LEU A 256 6.14 -5.66 14.09
C LEU A 256 5.51 -6.81 14.87
N ILE A 257 6.23 -7.91 15.02
CA ILE A 257 5.71 -9.11 15.70
C ILE A 257 5.70 -8.95 17.22
N PHE A 258 6.64 -8.20 17.78
CA PHE A 258 6.74 -7.94 19.22
C PHE A 258 6.21 -6.55 19.62
N TRP A 259 5.42 -5.95 18.76
CA TRP A 259 4.75 -4.66 18.96
C TRP A 259 3.52 -4.72 19.92
#